data_5e2b400e4df8c34a49072464a6c8701c
#
_entry.id   5e2b400e4df8c34a49072464a6c8701c
#
_cell.length_a   1.000
_cell.length_b   1.000
_cell.length_c   1.000
_cell.angle_alpha   90.00
_cell.angle_beta   90.00
_cell.angle_gamma   90.00
#
_symmetry.space_group_name_H-M   'P 1'
#
loop_
_entity.id
_entity.type
_entity.pdbx_description
1 polymer ?
#
loop_
_entity_poly.entity_id
_entity_poly.type
_entity_poly.pdbx_seq_one_letter_code
_entity_poly.pdbx_strand_id
1 'polypeptide(L)'
;QWHHLNIVTPFLRLGVLLNEAENVNVVQLGGTVHKKSLSVLGEEASRSLDDCICSKLFFGVDGIDLEHGITTSTLDEAKLTRKMMKASSQNIVLADSSKFGQRGFGRICALEDIDVIITDDGIPEQMVTIVEEAGVDLIIVR
;
A
#
# COMPACT_ATOMS: atom_id res chain seq x y z
N GLN A 1 -8.77 -5.20 24.39
CA GLN A 1 -10.04 -4.51 24.20
C GLN A 1 -9.99 -3.66 22.94
N TRP A 2 -10.97 -3.86 22.08
CA TRP A 2 -11.00 -3.19 20.79
C TRP A 2 -11.67 -1.83 20.91
N HIS A 3 -10.96 -0.80 20.50
CA HIS A 3 -11.53 0.51 20.31
C HIS A 3 -12.10 0.61 18.89
N HIS A 4 -12.84 1.66 18.66
CA HIS A 4 -13.39 1.94 17.35
C HIS A 4 -12.25 2.15 16.35
N LEU A 5 -12.30 1.41 15.24
CA LEU A 5 -11.30 1.49 14.19
C LEU A 5 -11.88 2.20 12.97
N ASN A 6 -11.19 3.19 12.45
CA ASN A 6 -11.55 3.85 11.20
C ASN A 6 -10.67 3.31 10.09
N ILE A 7 -11.30 2.82 9.03
CA ILE A 7 -10.60 2.28 7.87
C ILE A 7 -11.01 3.07 6.63
N VAL A 8 -10.03 3.60 5.91
CA VAL A 8 -10.23 4.26 4.63
C VAL A 8 -9.71 3.33 3.55
N THR A 9 -10.51 3.03 2.55
CA THR A 9 -10.10 2.08 1.51
C THR A 9 -10.60 2.48 0.12
N PRO A 10 -9.77 2.30 -0.93
CA PRO A 10 -10.22 2.42 -2.31
C PRO A 10 -10.82 1.10 -2.84
N PHE A 11 -10.69 0.00 -2.11
CA PHE A 11 -11.12 -1.32 -2.59
C PHE A 11 -12.58 -1.58 -2.29
N LEU A 12 -13.36 -1.83 -3.33
CA LEU A 12 -14.80 -2.04 -3.20
C LEU A 12 -15.15 -3.30 -2.42
N ARG A 13 -14.44 -4.39 -2.67
CA ARG A 13 -14.67 -5.65 -1.95
C ARG A 13 -14.38 -5.54 -0.47
N LEU A 14 -13.31 -4.85 -0.14
CA LEU A 14 -12.94 -4.65 1.26
C LEU A 14 -13.98 -3.81 1.98
N GLY A 15 -14.49 -2.76 1.33
CA GLY A 15 -15.54 -1.94 1.89
C GLY A 15 -16.80 -2.75 2.23
N VAL A 16 -17.21 -3.63 1.32
CA VAL A 16 -18.37 -4.51 1.54
C VAL A 16 -18.09 -5.50 2.68
N LEU A 17 -16.93 -6.13 2.65
CA LEU A 17 -16.55 -7.14 3.66
C LEU A 17 -16.50 -6.53 5.06
N LEU A 18 -15.91 -5.37 5.21
CA LEU A 18 -15.75 -4.71 6.50
C LEU A 18 -17.05 -4.13 7.05
N ASN A 19 -18.07 -3.98 6.20
CA ASN A 19 -19.36 -3.45 6.64
C ASN A 19 -20.03 -4.32 7.73
N GLU A 20 -19.70 -5.61 7.76
CA GLU A 20 -20.25 -6.53 8.76
C GLU A 20 -19.42 -6.56 10.05
N ALA A 21 -18.28 -5.95 10.09
CA ALA A 21 -17.43 -5.95 11.27
C ALA A 21 -17.94 -4.95 12.30
N GLU A 22 -18.07 -5.40 13.55
CA GLU A 22 -18.42 -4.51 14.66
C GLU A 22 -17.23 -3.63 15.03
N ASN A 23 -17.50 -2.42 15.49
CA ASN A 23 -16.49 -1.46 15.92
C ASN A 23 -15.53 -0.99 14.80
N VAL A 24 -15.95 -1.18 13.55
CA VAL A 24 -15.20 -0.67 12.40
C VAL A 24 -16.05 0.33 11.65
N ASN A 25 -15.52 1.54 11.47
CA ASN A 25 -16.12 2.53 10.61
C ASN A 25 -15.36 2.54 9.29
N VAL A 26 -16.07 2.31 8.19
CA VAL A 26 -15.44 2.22 6.87
C VAL A 26 -15.75 3.49 6.07
N VAL A 27 -14.69 4.14 5.60
CA VAL A 27 -14.79 5.24 4.65
C VAL A 27 -14.37 4.70 3.28
N GLN A 28 -15.33 4.50 2.42
CA GLN A 28 -15.08 4.03 1.06
C GLN A 28 -14.76 5.21 0.16
N LEU A 29 -13.58 5.22 -0.44
CA LEU A 29 -13.25 6.24 -1.43
C LEU A 29 -14.11 6.06 -2.67
N GLY A 30 -14.56 7.16 -3.23
CA GLY A 30 -15.29 7.19 -4.49
C GLY A 30 -14.37 7.57 -5.63
N GLY A 31 -14.77 7.26 -6.85
CA GLY A 31 -13.99 7.59 -8.04
C GLY A 31 -14.29 6.66 -9.20
N THR A 32 -13.39 6.62 -10.17
CA THR A 32 -13.52 5.76 -11.33
C THR A 32 -13.06 4.35 -10.99
N VAL A 33 -13.89 3.37 -11.30
CA VAL A 33 -13.59 1.97 -10.98
C VAL A 33 -12.55 1.40 -11.94
N HIS A 34 -11.46 0.89 -11.39
CA HIS A 34 -10.47 0.09 -12.10
C HIS A 34 -10.93 -1.37 -12.05
N LYS A 35 -11.37 -1.88 -13.17
CA LYS A 35 -12.08 -3.17 -13.24
C LYS A 35 -11.25 -4.35 -12.77
N LYS A 36 -9.95 -4.35 -13.07
CA LYS A 36 -9.08 -5.47 -12.74
C LYS A 36 -8.88 -5.64 -11.24
N SER A 37 -8.67 -4.54 -10.52
CA SER A 37 -8.44 -4.56 -9.07
C SER A 37 -9.71 -4.32 -8.25
N LEU A 38 -10.81 -3.91 -8.90
CA LEU A 38 -12.04 -3.48 -8.22
C LEU A 38 -11.75 -2.42 -7.16
N SER A 39 -10.93 -1.46 -7.53
CA SER A 39 -10.62 -0.30 -6.71
C SER A 39 -11.01 0.97 -7.43
N VAL A 40 -11.11 2.06 -6.70
CA VAL A 40 -11.41 3.36 -7.28
C VAL A 40 -10.12 4.18 -7.38
N LEU A 41 -10.02 4.94 -8.47
CA LEU A 41 -8.87 5.78 -8.79
C LEU A 41 -9.36 7.15 -9.23
N GLY A 42 -8.44 8.08 -9.41
CA GLY A 42 -8.69 9.38 -10.00
C GLY A 42 -8.71 10.53 -9.00
N GLU A 43 -9.01 11.71 -9.52
CA GLU A 43 -8.93 12.96 -8.76
C GLU A 43 -9.88 13.00 -7.55
N GLU A 44 -11.08 12.47 -7.70
CA GLU A 44 -12.05 12.47 -6.60
C GLU A 44 -11.58 11.62 -5.42
N ALA A 45 -11.03 10.44 -5.72
CA ALA A 45 -10.46 9.57 -4.70
C ALA A 45 -9.29 10.26 -4.00
N SER A 46 -8.40 10.88 -4.79
CA SER A 46 -7.25 11.60 -4.25
C SER A 46 -7.64 12.77 -3.36
N ARG A 47 -8.62 13.58 -3.79
CA ARG A 47 -9.06 14.73 -3.02
C ARG A 47 -9.72 14.35 -1.69
N SER A 48 -10.42 13.23 -1.67
CA SER A 48 -11.03 12.74 -0.41
C SER A 48 -9.99 12.50 0.67
N LEU A 49 -8.75 12.20 0.27
CA LEU A 49 -7.67 11.95 1.22
C LEU A 49 -7.08 13.23 1.85
N ASP A 50 -7.37 14.39 1.30
CA ASP A 50 -6.86 15.66 1.84
C ASP A 50 -7.30 15.89 3.29
N ASP A 51 -8.47 15.39 3.66
CA ASP A 51 -9.03 15.55 5.00
C ASP A 51 -8.79 14.32 5.89
N CYS A 52 -8.05 13.33 5.41
CA CYS A 52 -7.78 12.12 6.17
C CYS A 52 -6.44 12.20 6.89
N ILE A 53 -6.43 11.77 8.14
CA ILE A 53 -5.21 11.61 8.94
C ILE A 53 -5.22 10.18 9.45
N CYS A 54 -4.29 9.37 8.95
CA CYS A 54 -4.23 7.95 9.26
C CYS A 54 -2.91 7.60 9.97
N SER A 55 -2.97 6.66 10.90
CA SER A 55 -1.76 6.20 11.58
C SER A 55 -0.93 5.26 10.71
N LYS A 56 -1.59 4.41 9.93
CA LYS A 56 -0.92 3.39 9.11
C LYS A 56 -1.56 3.27 7.75
N LEU A 57 -0.72 3.04 6.75
CA LEU A 57 -1.13 2.61 5.42
C LEU A 57 -0.57 1.22 5.16
N PHE A 58 -1.45 0.30 4.76
CA PHE A 58 -1.05 -1.02 4.26
C PHE A 58 -1.37 -1.06 2.77
N PHE A 59 -0.39 -1.38 1.95
CA PHE A 59 -0.63 -1.44 0.52
C PHE A 59 0.22 -2.49 -0.18
N GLY A 60 -0.34 -3.08 -1.24
CA GLY A 60 0.35 -4.00 -2.11
C GLY A 60 1.07 -3.28 -3.24
N VAL A 61 2.04 -3.95 -3.83
CA VAL A 61 2.87 -3.40 -4.90
C VAL A 61 3.13 -4.47 -5.95
N ASP A 62 3.59 -4.05 -7.13
CA ASP A 62 3.94 -4.99 -8.20
C ASP A 62 5.44 -5.21 -8.32
N GLY A 63 6.24 -4.30 -7.82
CA GLY A 63 7.69 -4.43 -7.90
C GLY A 63 8.42 -3.69 -6.79
N ILE A 64 9.54 -4.28 -6.39
CA ILE A 64 10.47 -3.71 -5.40
C ILE A 64 11.87 -3.94 -5.92
N ASP A 65 12.61 -2.89 -6.22
CA ASP A 65 14.03 -3.00 -6.55
C ASP A 65 14.83 -1.80 -6.08
N LEU A 66 16.14 -1.92 -6.07
CA LEU A 66 17.03 -0.88 -5.58
C LEU A 66 16.99 0.37 -6.46
N GLU A 67 16.97 0.17 -7.76
CA GLU A 67 17.06 1.28 -8.72
C GLU A 67 15.77 2.06 -8.86
N HIS A 68 14.65 1.35 -8.99
CA HIS A 68 13.35 1.96 -9.26
C HIS A 68 12.46 2.10 -8.02
N GLY A 69 12.84 1.48 -6.93
CA GLY A 69 12.08 1.54 -5.68
C GLY A 69 10.80 0.72 -5.73
N ILE A 70 9.74 1.34 -5.29
CA ILE A 70 8.42 0.71 -5.17
C ILE A 70 7.57 1.10 -6.38
N THR A 71 7.05 0.09 -7.08
CA THR A 71 6.31 0.32 -8.33
C THR A 71 4.98 -0.45 -8.35
N THR A 72 4.06 0.05 -9.16
CA THR A 72 2.76 -0.56 -9.40
C THR A 72 2.44 -0.54 -10.90
N SER A 73 1.27 -1.05 -11.29
CA SER A 73 0.96 -1.28 -12.72
C SER A 73 0.71 -0.02 -13.53
N THR A 74 0.04 0.98 -12.94
CA THR A 74 -0.37 2.18 -13.69
C THR A 74 0.05 3.46 -12.99
N LEU A 75 0.09 4.55 -13.74
CA LEU A 75 0.39 5.87 -13.17
C LEU A 75 -0.73 6.33 -12.23
N ASP A 76 -1.97 6.02 -12.54
CA ASP A 76 -3.09 6.42 -11.69
C ASP A 76 -3.06 5.71 -10.33
N GLU A 77 -2.73 4.42 -10.32
CA GLU A 77 -2.54 3.69 -9.06
C GLU A 77 -1.38 4.27 -8.25
N ALA A 78 -0.28 4.60 -8.92
CA ALA A 78 0.88 5.20 -8.26
C ALA A 78 0.53 6.55 -7.63
N LYS A 79 -0.23 7.38 -8.34
CA LYS A 79 -0.65 8.69 -7.82
C LYS A 79 -1.53 8.56 -6.58
N LEU A 80 -2.50 7.66 -6.61
CA LEU A 80 -3.36 7.45 -5.46
C LEU A 80 -2.57 6.92 -4.26
N THR A 81 -1.67 5.97 -4.49
CA THR A 81 -0.86 5.40 -3.42
C THR A 81 0.03 6.47 -2.78
N ARG A 82 0.67 7.31 -3.59
CA ARG A 82 1.47 8.43 -3.03
C ARG A 82 0.62 9.36 -2.17
N LYS A 83 -0.62 9.61 -2.60
CA LYS A 83 -1.54 10.44 -1.83
C LYS A 83 -1.91 9.78 -0.50
N MET A 84 -2.16 8.49 -0.51
CA MET A 84 -2.42 7.72 0.71
C MET A 84 -1.22 7.74 1.66
N MET A 85 0.00 7.66 1.11
CA MET A 85 1.22 7.74 1.91
C MET A 85 1.33 9.07 2.64
N LYS A 86 1.00 10.17 1.97
CA LYS A 86 1.03 11.51 2.58
C LYS A 86 0.01 11.66 3.71
N ALA A 87 -1.10 10.95 3.62
CA ALA A 87 -2.15 10.99 4.63
C ALA A 87 -1.81 10.11 5.85
N SER A 88 -0.75 9.33 5.79
CA SER A 88 -0.44 8.30 6.77
C SER A 88 0.90 8.55 7.45
N SER A 89 0.99 8.15 8.73
CA SER A 89 2.22 8.32 9.51
C SER A 89 3.22 7.19 9.29
N GLN A 90 2.75 5.99 8.97
CA GLN A 90 3.60 4.82 8.77
C GLN A 90 3.15 4.08 7.50
N ASN A 91 4.10 3.84 6.60
CA ASN A 91 3.82 3.20 5.31
C ASN A 91 4.35 1.77 5.31
N ILE A 92 3.44 0.81 5.16
CA ILE A 92 3.72 -0.62 5.28
C ILE A 92 3.38 -1.30 3.97
N VAL A 93 4.38 -1.91 3.34
CA VAL A 93 4.21 -2.67 2.11
C VAL A 93 3.94 -4.14 2.45
N LEU A 94 2.91 -4.70 1.84
CA LEU A 94 2.60 -6.13 1.91
C LEU A 94 2.89 -6.72 0.53
N ALA A 95 3.90 -7.57 0.44
CA ALA A 95 4.31 -8.13 -0.85
C ALA A 95 4.85 -9.54 -0.66
N ASP A 96 4.42 -10.47 -1.49
CA ASP A 96 5.09 -11.77 -1.53
C ASP A 96 6.46 -11.66 -2.18
N SER A 97 7.31 -12.65 -1.98
CA SER A 97 8.71 -12.60 -2.42
C SER A 97 8.88 -12.48 -3.94
N SER A 98 7.86 -12.82 -4.73
CA SER A 98 7.93 -12.72 -6.19
C SER A 98 8.03 -11.28 -6.68
N LYS A 99 7.69 -10.32 -5.84
CA LYS A 99 7.71 -8.90 -6.21
C LYS A 99 9.12 -8.29 -6.20
N PHE A 100 10.05 -8.91 -5.50
CA PHE A 100 11.42 -8.41 -5.44
C PHE A 100 12.14 -8.64 -6.77
N GLY A 101 12.77 -7.58 -7.28
CA GLY A 101 13.40 -7.60 -8.59
C GLY A 101 12.47 -7.32 -9.75
N GLN A 102 11.17 -7.14 -9.50
CA GLN A 102 10.20 -6.79 -10.52
C GLN A 102 9.99 -5.28 -10.60
N ARG A 103 9.47 -4.83 -11.74
CA ARG A 103 9.18 -3.42 -11.98
C ARG A 103 7.81 -3.26 -12.61
N GLY A 104 6.98 -2.44 -12.00
CA GLY A 104 5.74 -1.99 -12.62
C GLY A 104 5.99 -0.71 -13.42
N PHE A 105 5.03 -0.33 -14.24
CA PHE A 105 5.13 0.87 -15.06
C PHE A 105 5.04 2.16 -14.24
N GLY A 106 4.28 2.17 -13.16
CA GLY A 106 4.06 3.35 -12.32
C GLY A 106 4.96 3.35 -11.09
N ARG A 107 5.83 4.34 -10.97
CA ARG A 107 6.69 4.47 -9.79
C ARG A 107 5.93 5.16 -8.66
N ILE A 108 5.93 4.52 -7.50
CA ILE A 108 5.30 5.07 -6.29
C ILE A 108 6.30 5.94 -5.53
N CYS A 109 7.42 5.37 -5.13
CA CYS A 109 8.39 6.05 -4.27
C CYS A 109 9.73 5.31 -4.27
N ALA A 110 10.73 5.89 -3.62
CA ALA A 110 12.00 5.23 -3.36
C ALA A 110 11.82 4.20 -2.24
N LEU A 111 12.73 3.23 -2.18
CA LEU A 111 12.70 2.20 -1.14
C LEU A 111 12.79 2.82 0.27
N GLU A 112 13.61 3.85 0.42
CA GLU A 112 13.83 4.54 1.71
C GLU A 112 12.59 5.22 2.26
N ASP A 113 11.58 5.47 1.41
CA ASP A 113 10.33 6.12 1.83
C ASP A 113 9.37 5.17 2.53
N ILE A 114 9.68 3.88 2.57
CA ILE A 114 8.87 2.85 3.21
C ILE A 114 9.37 2.59 4.62
N ASP A 115 8.47 2.44 5.58
CA ASP A 115 8.82 2.16 6.96
C ASP A 115 8.98 0.67 7.23
N VAL A 116 8.08 -0.15 6.68
CA VAL A 116 8.05 -1.59 6.92
C VAL A 116 7.70 -2.32 5.63
N ILE A 117 8.37 -3.44 5.39
CA ILE A 117 7.98 -4.40 4.35
C ILE A 117 7.70 -5.74 5.02
N ILE A 118 6.52 -6.29 4.77
CA ILE A 118 6.13 -7.62 5.23
C ILE A 118 6.11 -8.54 4.02
N THR A 119 6.91 -9.59 4.06
CA THR A 119 7.03 -10.55 2.96
C THR A 119 7.19 -11.98 3.49
N ASP A 120 7.27 -12.95 2.60
CA ASP A 120 7.48 -14.35 2.95
C ASP A 120 8.97 -14.74 2.88
N ASP A 121 9.29 -15.96 3.31
CA ASP A 121 10.65 -16.44 3.42
C ASP A 121 11.32 -16.80 2.09
N GLY A 122 10.62 -16.64 0.97
CA GLY A 122 11.20 -16.76 -0.36
C GLY A 122 12.03 -15.57 -0.81
N ILE A 123 12.12 -14.52 -0.01
CA ILE A 123 12.89 -13.31 -0.37
C ILE A 123 14.38 -13.68 -0.55
N PRO A 124 15.04 -13.25 -1.66
CA PRO A 124 16.47 -13.46 -1.84
C PRO A 124 17.30 -12.76 -0.77
N GLU A 125 18.39 -13.42 -0.32
CA GLU A 125 19.25 -12.86 0.73
C GLU A 125 19.81 -11.48 0.35
N GLN A 126 20.19 -11.30 -0.91
CA GLN A 126 20.69 -9.98 -1.34
C GLN A 126 19.64 -8.89 -1.22
N MET A 127 18.38 -9.23 -1.39
CA MET A 127 17.29 -8.25 -1.21
C MET A 127 17.06 -7.94 0.27
N VAL A 128 17.26 -8.92 1.16
CA VAL A 128 17.20 -8.66 2.61
C VAL A 128 18.21 -7.58 2.98
N THR A 129 19.45 -7.73 2.50
CA THR A 129 20.50 -6.75 2.76
C THR A 129 20.16 -5.36 2.21
N ILE A 130 19.66 -5.32 0.97
CA ILE A 130 19.28 -4.05 0.32
C ILE A 130 18.19 -3.33 1.11
N VAL A 131 17.17 -4.05 1.53
CA VAL A 131 16.05 -3.48 2.28
C VAL A 131 16.53 -2.95 3.64
N GLU A 132 17.31 -3.74 4.35
CA GLU A 132 17.82 -3.34 5.67
C GLU A 132 18.78 -2.16 5.59
N GLU A 133 19.64 -2.12 4.58
CA GLU A 133 20.55 -0.99 4.36
C GLU A 133 19.80 0.29 4.00
N ALA A 134 18.63 0.17 3.41
CA ALA A 134 17.77 1.33 3.11
C ALA A 134 17.07 1.89 4.36
N GLY A 135 17.23 1.24 5.50
CA GLY A 135 16.59 1.66 6.75
C GLY A 135 15.16 1.21 6.90
N VAL A 136 14.73 0.22 6.12
CA VAL A 136 13.37 -0.31 6.16
C VAL A 136 13.32 -1.53 7.08
N ASP A 137 12.32 -1.57 7.96
CA ASP A 137 12.10 -2.75 8.81
C ASP A 137 11.52 -3.87 7.97
N LEU A 138 12.18 -5.01 7.96
CA LEU A 138 11.75 -6.16 7.19
C LEU A 138 11.17 -7.23 8.11
N ILE A 139 9.92 -7.62 7.86
CA ILE A 139 9.25 -8.68 8.61
C ILE A 139 9.03 -9.84 7.63
N ILE A 140 9.62 -10.98 7.95
CA ILE A 140 9.51 -12.19 7.14
C ILE A 140 8.56 -13.15 7.84
N VAL A 141 7.50 -13.55 7.14
CA VAL A 141 6.52 -14.50 7.64
C VAL A 141 6.67 -15.84 6.93
N ARG A 142 6.27 -16.91 7.58
CA ARG A 142 6.41 -18.26 7.06
C ARG A 142 5.08 -18.97 6.92
#